data_5603455213b028577e12a9ecfe475078
#
_entry.id   5603455213b028577e12a9ecfe475078
#
_cell.length_a   1.000
_cell.length_b   1.000
_cell.length_c   1.000
_cell.angle_alpha   90.00
_cell.angle_beta   90.00
_cell.angle_gamma   90.00
#
_symmetry.space_group_name_H-M   'P 1'
#
loop_
_entity.id
_entity.type
_entity.pdbx_description
1 polymer ?
#
loop_
_entity_poly.entity_id
_entity_poly.type
_entity_poly.pdbx_seq_one_letter_code
_entity_poly.pdbx_strand_id
1 'polypeptide(L)'
;MLSPSKTAPSRATPSKTMKACGIVLTAFLLSAPVTAQANDSGIGIGLRHMQKLWNGILEKPRMTTCRLATRQTVKAKQICVYAGANRTYVAIYNEAGTFCAGEMQCRYDPDRSKSVSGYVVAFRNAQKKNK
;
A
#
# COMPACT_ATOMS: atom_id res chain seq x y z
N MET A 1 0.17 40.42 23.66
CA MET A 1 -0.59 39.43 24.47
C MET A 1 -0.14 38.04 23.95
N LEU A 2 0.72 37.37 24.72
CA LEU A 2 1.35 36.10 24.36
C LEU A 2 0.59 34.98 25.07
N SER A 3 0.01 34.05 24.32
CA SER A 3 -0.61 32.83 24.88
C SER A 3 0.42 31.69 24.99
N PRO A 4 0.50 31.02 26.13
CA PRO A 4 1.45 29.92 26.34
C PRO A 4 0.93 28.60 25.78
N SER A 5 1.81 27.91 25.03
CA SER A 5 1.65 26.54 24.56
C SER A 5 1.59 25.53 25.73
N LYS A 6 0.54 24.74 25.76
CA LYS A 6 0.36 23.66 26.73
C LYS A 6 0.97 22.35 26.20
N THR A 7 2.12 21.98 26.73
CA THR A 7 2.80 20.69 26.47
C THR A 7 2.09 19.59 27.27
N ALA A 8 1.63 18.54 26.61
CA ALA A 8 1.06 17.36 27.24
C ALA A 8 2.15 16.33 27.58
N PRO A 9 2.10 15.67 28.74
CA PRO A 9 3.11 14.68 29.14
C PRO A 9 2.82 13.31 28.50
N SER A 10 3.89 12.72 27.96
CA SER A 10 3.96 11.36 27.43
C SER A 10 3.79 10.32 28.54
N ARG A 11 2.80 9.45 28.41
CA ARG A 11 2.48 8.38 29.35
C ARG A 11 3.27 7.13 28.98
N ALA A 12 4.26 6.79 29.80
CA ALA A 12 5.03 5.54 29.71
C ALA A 12 4.17 4.35 30.22
N THR A 13 4.07 3.29 29.42
CA THR A 13 3.45 2.02 29.81
C THR A 13 4.48 1.07 30.43
N PRO A 14 4.20 0.39 31.54
CA PRO A 14 5.14 -0.53 32.18
C PRO A 14 5.15 -1.89 31.47
N SER A 15 6.35 -2.38 31.21
CA SER A 15 6.70 -3.71 30.71
C SER A 15 6.31 -4.81 31.74
N LYS A 16 5.51 -5.78 31.30
CA LYS A 16 5.21 -7.00 32.08
C LYS A 16 6.34 -8.00 31.94
N THR A 17 7.03 -8.26 33.04
CA THR A 17 7.99 -9.35 33.25
C THR A 17 7.33 -10.72 33.07
N MET A 18 7.77 -11.50 32.07
CA MET A 18 7.40 -12.91 31.91
C MET A 18 8.31 -13.79 32.82
N LYS A 19 7.67 -14.55 33.67
CA LYS A 19 8.29 -15.57 34.53
C LYS A 19 8.75 -16.76 33.67
N ALA A 20 10.00 -17.15 33.90
CA ALA A 20 10.59 -18.36 33.35
C ALA A 20 9.90 -19.61 33.95
N CYS A 21 9.39 -20.47 33.08
CA CYS A 21 8.93 -21.81 33.43
C CYS A 21 9.92 -22.82 32.85
N GLY A 22 10.63 -23.52 33.77
CA GLY A 22 11.59 -24.55 33.41
C GLY A 22 10.86 -25.77 32.87
N ILE A 23 11.35 -26.34 31.79
CA ILE A 23 10.90 -27.61 31.23
C ILE A 23 12.06 -28.58 31.17
N VAL A 24 11.82 -29.70 31.83
CA VAL A 24 12.64 -30.88 31.99
C VAL A 24 12.95 -31.54 30.65
N LEU A 25 14.24 -31.79 30.42
CA LEU A 25 14.73 -32.61 29.29
C LEU A 25 14.39 -34.10 29.56
N THR A 26 13.57 -34.68 28.71
CA THR A 26 13.56 -36.13 28.50
C THR A 26 14.02 -36.44 27.06
N ALA A 27 15.22 -36.95 26.97
CA ALA A 27 15.81 -37.48 25.75
C ALA A 27 15.13 -38.80 25.36
N PHE A 28 14.47 -38.84 24.22
CA PHE A 28 14.09 -40.08 23.54
C PHE A 28 14.79 -40.12 22.19
N LEU A 29 15.91 -40.89 22.18
CA LEU A 29 16.61 -41.32 20.99
C LEU A 29 15.83 -42.47 20.36
N LEU A 30 15.07 -42.23 19.35
CA LEU A 30 14.58 -43.21 18.39
C LEU A 30 14.95 -42.71 17.00
N SER A 31 16.16 -43.09 16.56
CA SER A 31 16.65 -42.94 15.23
C SER A 31 15.99 -43.96 14.30
N ALA A 32 14.85 -43.63 13.71
CA ALA A 32 14.36 -44.31 12.54
C ALA A 32 14.88 -43.55 11.31
N PRO A 33 15.53 -44.20 10.35
CA PRO A 33 15.83 -43.54 9.06
C PRO A 33 14.55 -43.42 8.28
N VAL A 34 13.96 -42.23 8.33
CA VAL A 34 12.90 -41.85 7.41
C VAL A 34 13.57 -41.65 6.05
N THR A 35 13.54 -42.69 5.22
CA THR A 35 13.78 -42.54 3.79
C THR A 35 12.65 -41.64 3.25
N ALA A 36 12.90 -40.36 3.22
CA ALA A 36 12.05 -39.41 2.52
C ALA A 36 12.15 -39.71 1.02
N GLN A 37 11.22 -40.54 0.53
CA GLN A 37 10.96 -40.60 -0.90
C GLN A 37 10.40 -39.24 -1.29
N ALA A 38 11.28 -38.40 -1.82
CA ALA A 38 10.86 -37.16 -2.48
C ALA A 38 10.10 -37.59 -3.75
N ASN A 39 8.76 -37.62 -3.61
CA ASN A 39 7.88 -37.66 -4.77
C ASN A 39 8.05 -36.36 -5.50
N ASP A 40 8.82 -36.33 -6.56
CA ASP A 40 9.28 -35.21 -7.36
C ASP A 40 8.16 -34.55 -8.17
N SER A 41 6.91 -34.95 -7.98
CA SER A 41 5.79 -34.53 -8.82
C SER A 41 5.01 -33.32 -8.29
N GLY A 42 5.25 -32.85 -7.06
CA GLY A 42 4.41 -31.81 -6.43
C GLY A 42 5.10 -30.48 -6.12
N ILE A 43 6.42 -30.48 -5.98
CA ILE A 43 7.16 -29.34 -5.40
C ILE A 43 7.52 -28.27 -6.46
N GLY A 44 7.63 -28.66 -7.73
CA GLY A 44 8.07 -27.76 -8.80
C GLY A 44 7.09 -26.63 -9.12
N ILE A 45 5.79 -26.87 -8.99
CA ILE A 45 4.76 -25.88 -9.34
C ILE A 45 4.64 -24.81 -8.22
N GLY A 46 4.73 -25.22 -6.97
CA GLY A 46 4.66 -24.32 -5.81
C GLY A 46 5.84 -23.36 -5.75
N LEU A 47 7.07 -23.84 -5.98
CA LEU A 47 8.27 -23.02 -5.95
C LEU A 47 8.30 -21.98 -7.08
N ARG A 48 7.89 -22.34 -8.29
CA ARG A 48 7.79 -21.39 -9.41
C ARG A 48 6.72 -20.30 -9.15
N HIS A 49 5.64 -20.66 -8.49
CA HIS A 49 4.60 -19.71 -8.13
C HIS A 49 5.08 -18.77 -7.02
N MET A 50 5.73 -19.30 -5.99
CA MET A 50 6.37 -18.50 -4.95
C MET A 50 7.46 -17.59 -5.50
N GLN A 51 8.27 -18.04 -6.43
CA GLN A 51 9.31 -17.23 -7.05
C GLN A 51 8.72 -16.06 -7.84
N LYS A 52 7.61 -16.28 -8.55
CA LYS A 52 6.88 -15.19 -9.24
C LYS A 52 6.30 -14.19 -8.25
N LEU A 53 5.69 -14.66 -7.15
CA LEU A 53 5.19 -13.79 -6.08
C LEU A 53 6.32 -13.01 -5.42
N TRP A 54 7.44 -13.67 -5.11
CA TRP A 54 8.62 -13.06 -4.51
C TRP A 54 9.25 -11.98 -5.39
N ASN A 55 9.43 -12.26 -6.68
CA ASN A 55 9.92 -11.30 -7.65
C ASN A 55 8.96 -10.11 -7.81
N GLY A 56 7.65 -10.35 -7.82
CA GLY A 56 6.65 -9.28 -7.87
C GLY A 56 6.65 -8.36 -6.63
N ILE A 57 7.02 -8.90 -5.46
CA ILE A 57 7.16 -8.11 -4.23
C ILE A 57 8.46 -7.30 -4.23
N LEU A 58 9.53 -7.83 -4.83
CA LEU A 58 10.83 -7.19 -4.88
C LEU A 58 10.97 -6.17 -6.03
N GLU A 59 10.11 -6.20 -7.02
CA GLU A 59 10.09 -5.17 -8.07
C GLU A 59 9.69 -3.82 -7.46
N LYS A 60 10.69 -3.00 -7.22
CA LYS A 60 10.47 -1.62 -6.80
C LYS A 60 9.64 -0.89 -7.87
N PRO A 61 8.45 -0.37 -7.53
CA PRO A 61 7.60 0.28 -8.52
C PRO A 61 8.34 1.45 -9.16
N ARG A 62 8.30 1.53 -10.46
CA ARG A 62 8.85 2.68 -11.18
C ARG A 62 8.06 3.92 -10.78
N MET A 63 8.76 4.95 -10.37
CA MET A 63 8.17 6.23 -10.00
C MET A 63 8.40 7.26 -11.11
N THR A 64 7.48 8.19 -11.25
CA THR A 64 7.61 9.35 -12.16
C THR A 64 7.09 10.59 -11.45
N THR A 65 7.56 11.77 -11.87
CA THR A 65 7.00 13.03 -11.40
C THR A 65 5.71 13.33 -12.17
N CYS A 66 4.63 13.51 -11.43
CA CYS A 66 3.33 13.88 -11.97
C CYS A 66 3.03 15.34 -11.63
N ARG A 67 2.53 16.08 -12.62
CA ARG A 67 2.09 17.47 -12.48
C ARG A 67 0.58 17.56 -12.49
N LEU A 68 0.03 18.49 -11.74
CA LEU A 68 -1.40 18.74 -11.70
C LEU A 68 -1.91 19.15 -13.08
N ALA A 69 -2.75 18.30 -13.68
CA ALA A 69 -3.36 18.53 -14.99
C ALA A 69 -4.72 19.23 -14.86
N THR A 70 -5.53 18.84 -13.87
CA THR A 70 -6.82 19.49 -13.64
C THR A 70 -7.31 19.27 -12.21
N ARG A 71 -8.11 20.23 -11.73
CA ARG A 71 -8.83 20.16 -10.46
C ARG A 71 -10.31 20.38 -10.73
N GLN A 72 -11.17 19.53 -10.18
CA GLN A 72 -12.61 19.65 -10.33
C GLN A 72 -13.29 19.42 -8.99
N THR A 73 -14.18 20.32 -8.63
CA THR A 73 -15.01 20.20 -7.42
C THR A 73 -16.45 19.93 -7.82
N VAL A 74 -17.08 18.96 -7.16
CA VAL A 74 -18.52 18.66 -7.32
C VAL A 74 -19.09 18.44 -5.95
N LYS A 75 -20.02 19.29 -5.53
CA LYS A 75 -20.59 19.31 -4.18
C LYS A 75 -19.46 19.47 -3.12
N ALA A 76 -19.42 18.61 -2.11
CA ALA A 76 -18.43 18.59 -1.03
C ALA A 76 -17.16 17.80 -1.36
N LYS A 77 -17.00 17.29 -2.58
CA LYS A 77 -15.85 16.48 -3.00
C LYS A 77 -15.08 17.12 -4.14
N GLN A 78 -13.80 16.84 -4.19
CA GLN A 78 -12.87 17.36 -5.17
C GLN A 78 -11.99 16.23 -5.74
N ILE A 79 -11.67 16.33 -7.02
CA ILE A 79 -10.69 15.46 -7.67
C ILE A 79 -9.51 16.32 -8.16
N CYS A 80 -8.29 15.87 -7.87
CA CYS A 80 -7.05 16.40 -8.41
C CYS A 80 -6.48 15.33 -9.35
N VAL A 81 -6.40 15.60 -10.63
CA VAL A 81 -5.85 14.68 -11.63
C VAL A 81 -4.46 15.14 -12.02
N TYR A 82 -3.51 14.24 -11.91
CA TYR A 82 -2.10 14.47 -12.19
C TYR A 82 -1.67 13.70 -13.44
N ALA A 83 -0.85 14.32 -14.27
CA ALA A 83 -0.26 13.73 -15.47
C ALA A 83 1.24 13.51 -15.28
N GLY A 84 1.71 12.29 -15.52
CA GLY A 84 3.10 11.89 -15.50
C GLY A 84 3.62 11.49 -16.88
N ALA A 85 4.79 10.86 -16.92
CA ALA A 85 5.42 10.41 -18.17
C ALA A 85 4.56 9.35 -18.88
N ASN A 86 4.65 9.32 -20.23
CA ASN A 86 4.02 8.32 -21.09
C ASN A 86 2.53 8.08 -20.83
N ARG A 87 1.76 9.17 -20.65
CA ARG A 87 0.31 9.10 -20.35
C ARG A 87 -0.03 8.36 -19.06
N THR A 88 0.87 8.36 -18.09
CA THR A 88 0.53 7.94 -16.73
C THR A 88 -0.34 9.04 -16.11
N TYR A 89 -1.54 8.68 -15.66
CA TYR A 89 -2.44 9.61 -14.96
C TYR A 89 -2.81 9.04 -13.60
N VAL A 90 -2.86 9.90 -12.59
CA VAL A 90 -3.26 9.54 -11.23
C VAL A 90 -4.32 10.52 -10.76
N ALA A 91 -5.37 10.00 -10.12
CA ALA A 91 -6.42 10.82 -9.56
C ALA A 91 -6.46 10.69 -8.04
N ILE A 92 -6.48 11.81 -7.33
CA ILE A 92 -6.63 11.89 -5.88
C ILE A 92 -7.99 12.51 -5.58
N TYR A 93 -8.74 11.87 -4.70
CA TYR A 93 -10.07 12.29 -4.28
C TYR A 93 -10.00 12.88 -2.88
N ASN A 94 -10.43 14.12 -2.74
CA ASN A 94 -10.35 14.89 -1.51
C ASN A 94 -11.70 15.55 -1.17
N GLU A 95 -11.79 16.10 0.02
CA GLU A 95 -12.86 17.05 0.36
C GLU A 95 -12.69 18.36 -0.43
N ALA A 96 -13.81 19.03 -0.72
CA ALA A 96 -13.80 20.34 -1.39
C ALA A 96 -12.99 21.35 -0.58
N GLY A 97 -12.15 22.12 -1.27
CA GLY A 97 -11.27 23.10 -0.64
C GLY A 97 -9.91 22.55 -0.19
N THR A 98 -9.67 21.24 -0.26
CA THR A 98 -8.34 20.67 0.02
C THR A 98 -7.33 21.11 -1.03
N PHE A 99 -6.11 21.40 -0.61
CA PHE A 99 -5.04 21.81 -1.51
C PHE A 99 -4.61 20.66 -2.42
N CYS A 100 -4.53 20.89 -3.74
CA CYS A 100 -3.90 19.99 -4.69
C CYS A 100 -2.46 20.46 -4.93
N ALA A 101 -1.46 19.66 -4.57
CA ALA A 101 -0.06 19.97 -4.84
C ALA A 101 0.16 20.16 -6.36
N GLY A 102 1.03 21.07 -6.76
CA GLY A 102 1.36 21.28 -8.18
C GLY A 102 2.08 20.10 -8.80
N GLU A 103 2.92 19.43 -8.02
CA GLU A 103 3.70 18.25 -8.43
C GLU A 103 3.70 17.21 -7.31
N MET A 104 3.81 15.94 -7.68
CA MET A 104 3.94 14.81 -6.76
C MET A 104 4.65 13.62 -7.41
N GLN A 105 5.24 12.76 -6.60
CA GLN A 105 5.74 11.47 -7.07
C GLN A 105 4.57 10.52 -7.23
N CYS A 106 4.44 9.89 -8.39
CA CYS A 106 3.40 8.91 -8.67
C CYS A 106 3.99 7.62 -9.25
N ARG A 107 3.27 6.52 -9.08
CA ARG A 107 3.66 5.26 -9.71
C ARG A 107 3.48 5.36 -11.22
N TYR A 108 4.52 4.96 -11.96
CA TYR A 108 4.45 4.85 -13.41
C TYR A 108 3.54 3.67 -13.79
N ASP A 109 2.41 3.93 -14.42
CA ASP A 109 1.44 2.92 -14.82
C ASP A 109 0.60 3.42 -16.01
N PRO A 110 1.18 3.51 -17.22
CA PRO A 110 0.48 4.02 -18.40
C PRO A 110 -0.66 3.10 -18.86
N ASP A 111 -0.50 1.78 -18.66
CA ASP A 111 -1.45 0.78 -19.17
C ASP A 111 -2.76 0.75 -18.39
N ARG A 112 -2.73 1.12 -17.10
CA ARG A 112 -3.90 1.18 -16.20
C ARG A 112 -4.44 2.58 -16.01
N SER A 113 -3.79 3.58 -16.58
CA SER A 113 -4.18 4.97 -16.45
C SER A 113 -5.39 5.28 -17.33
N LYS A 114 -6.37 5.98 -16.76
CA LYS A 114 -7.45 6.59 -17.54
C LYS A 114 -6.98 7.98 -18.00
N SER A 115 -7.54 8.48 -19.11
CA SER A 115 -7.31 9.88 -19.52
C SER A 115 -7.82 10.86 -18.46
N VAL A 116 -7.32 12.10 -18.50
CA VAL A 116 -7.77 13.17 -17.60
C VAL A 116 -9.29 13.34 -17.65
N SER A 117 -9.86 13.39 -18.88
CA SER A 117 -11.31 13.47 -19.08
C SER A 117 -12.04 12.24 -18.54
N GLY A 118 -11.46 11.04 -18.70
CA GLY A 118 -12.03 9.79 -18.16
C GLY A 118 -12.17 9.80 -16.63
N TYR A 119 -11.17 10.30 -15.92
CA TYR A 119 -11.23 10.46 -14.46
C TYR A 119 -12.29 11.47 -14.04
N VAL A 120 -12.36 12.63 -14.72
CA VAL A 120 -13.35 13.68 -14.42
C VAL A 120 -14.78 13.21 -14.67
N VAL A 121 -15.03 12.52 -15.78
CA VAL A 121 -16.36 11.96 -16.09
C VAL A 121 -16.76 10.90 -15.07
N ALA A 122 -15.86 9.97 -14.72
CA ALA A 122 -16.10 8.95 -13.71
C ALA A 122 -16.44 9.58 -12.35
N PHE A 123 -15.71 10.63 -11.95
CA PHE A 123 -15.96 11.36 -10.72
C PHE A 123 -17.34 12.03 -10.72
N ARG A 124 -17.70 12.75 -11.78
CA ARG A 124 -19.02 13.39 -11.91
C ARG A 124 -20.17 12.38 -11.84
N ASN A 125 -20.01 11.25 -12.50
CA ASN A 125 -21.02 10.18 -12.51
C ASN A 125 -21.20 9.55 -11.13
N ALA A 126 -20.09 9.31 -10.39
CA ALA A 126 -20.14 8.82 -9.02
C ALA A 126 -20.88 9.80 -8.09
N GLN A 127 -20.67 11.12 -8.25
CA GLN A 127 -21.37 12.13 -7.45
C GLN A 127 -22.86 12.29 -7.79
N LYS A 128 -23.28 11.92 -9.01
CA LYS A 128 -24.71 11.89 -9.39
C LYS A 128 -25.44 10.68 -8.79
N LYS A 129 -24.78 9.53 -8.73
CA LYS A 129 -25.37 8.27 -8.22
C LYS A 129 -25.62 8.31 -6.72
N ASN A 130 -24.90 9.15 -5.97
CA ASN A 130 -25.04 9.33 -4.53
C ASN A 130 -26.07 10.44 -4.18
N LYS A 131 -27.08 10.62 -4.98
CA LYS A 131 -28.25 11.47 -4.77
C LYS A 131 -29.48 10.55 -4.55
#